data_d69a61e6c63cea85e7634ac8636bfd7d
#
_entry.id   d69a61e6c63cea85e7634ac8636bfd7d
#
_cell.length_a   1.000
_cell.length_b   1.000
_cell.length_c   1.000
_cell.angle_alpha   90.00
_cell.angle_beta   90.00
_cell.angle_gamma   90.00
#
_symmetry.space_group_name_H-M   'P 1'
#
loop_
_entity.id
_entity.type
_entity.pdbx_description
1 polymer ?
#
loop_
_entity_poly.entity_id
_entity_poly.type
_entity_poly.pdbx_seq_one_letter_code
_entity_poly.pdbx_strand_id
1 'polypeptide(L)'
;ATGALVSVDACQFTPHLPTDVTELGADFLAFSGHKMLGPTGIGVLWAHHELLEEMPPFLGGGGMILDVRLDGFIAAEVPHKFEAGTPPIAEIVGLGAAVDYLDALGMDAVRRHEVELTAYALTSLTERFGDKLTIHGPAEPAARGGVMSFAFGDLHPHDLSQVLDQHGVCVRPGHHCAKPLMRVLGVG
;
A
#
# COMPACT_ATOMS: atom_id res chain seq x y z
N ALA A 1 -26.84 -8.69 1.65
CA ALA A 1 -25.49 -8.96 1.16
C ALA A 1 -25.61 -9.60 -0.22
N THR A 2 -24.76 -9.17 -1.16
CA THR A 2 -24.80 -9.65 -2.57
C THR A 2 -24.03 -10.95 -2.76
N GLY A 3 -23.29 -11.44 -1.75
CA GLY A 3 -22.39 -12.58 -1.86
C GLY A 3 -21.10 -12.28 -2.65
N ALA A 4 -20.79 -10.99 -2.89
CA ALA A 4 -19.55 -10.59 -3.55
C ALA A 4 -18.36 -10.73 -2.58
N LEU A 5 -17.23 -11.23 -3.08
CA LEU A 5 -15.97 -11.26 -2.35
C LEU A 5 -15.34 -9.88 -2.28
N VAL A 6 -14.69 -9.57 -1.17
CA VAL A 6 -14.02 -8.30 -0.90
C VAL A 6 -12.50 -8.50 -0.96
N SER A 7 -11.85 -7.83 -1.91
CA SER A 7 -10.40 -7.79 -2.00
C SER A 7 -9.88 -6.40 -1.64
N VAL A 8 -8.96 -6.33 -0.69
CA VAL A 8 -8.36 -5.09 -0.19
C VAL A 8 -6.91 -4.97 -0.66
N ASP A 9 -6.62 -3.94 -1.45
CA ASP A 9 -5.23 -3.49 -1.66
C ASP A 9 -4.81 -2.68 -0.44
N ALA A 10 -4.03 -3.31 0.44
CA ALA A 10 -3.56 -2.74 1.70
C ALA A 10 -2.13 -2.17 1.61
N CYS A 11 -1.60 -1.94 0.40
CA CYS A 11 -0.23 -1.47 0.21
C CYS A 11 0.09 -0.15 0.93
N GLN A 12 -0.90 0.71 1.11
CA GLN A 12 -0.77 1.97 1.85
C GLN A 12 -1.56 1.96 3.17
N PHE A 13 -2.15 0.84 3.53
CA PHE A 13 -2.87 0.67 4.78
C PHE A 13 -1.98 -0.01 5.83
N THR A 14 -1.47 -1.20 5.50
CA THR A 14 -0.66 -2.03 6.40
C THR A 14 0.57 -1.33 7.00
N PRO A 15 1.32 -0.47 6.26
CA PRO A 15 2.47 0.23 6.82
C PRO A 15 2.13 1.33 7.84
N HIS A 16 0.89 1.81 7.86
CA HIS A 16 0.49 3.03 8.56
C HIS A 16 -0.57 2.83 9.63
N LEU A 17 -1.28 1.71 9.60
CA LEU A 17 -2.43 1.44 10.46
C LEU A 17 -2.35 0.03 11.06
N PRO A 18 -2.81 -0.16 12.30
CA PRO A 18 -3.05 -1.50 12.80
C PRO A 18 -3.94 -2.27 11.83
N THR A 19 -3.55 -3.48 11.48
CA THR A 19 -4.26 -4.28 10.47
C THR A 19 -4.76 -5.56 11.10
N ASP A 20 -6.07 -5.68 11.26
CA ASP A 20 -6.77 -6.92 11.59
C ASP A 20 -7.68 -7.31 10.43
N VAL A 21 -7.36 -8.41 9.78
CA VAL A 21 -8.09 -8.91 8.61
C VAL A 21 -9.53 -9.30 8.95
N THR A 22 -9.78 -9.71 10.19
CA THR A 22 -11.12 -10.09 10.68
C THR A 22 -12.01 -8.86 10.84
N GLU A 23 -11.46 -7.78 11.40
CA GLU A 23 -12.18 -6.52 11.56
C GLU A 23 -12.47 -5.83 10.22
N LEU A 24 -11.54 -5.96 9.26
CA LEU A 24 -11.73 -5.42 7.91
C LEU A 24 -12.82 -6.14 7.12
N GLY A 25 -13.17 -7.37 7.49
CA GLY A 25 -14.13 -8.19 6.76
C GLY A 25 -13.68 -8.47 5.33
N ALA A 26 -12.38 -8.56 5.10
CA ALA A 26 -11.79 -8.85 3.80
C ALA A 26 -11.76 -10.35 3.54
N ASP A 27 -12.02 -10.75 2.30
CA ASP A 27 -11.79 -12.12 1.83
C ASP A 27 -10.36 -12.30 1.30
N PHE A 28 -9.80 -11.22 0.74
CA PHE A 28 -8.41 -11.13 0.28
C PHE A 28 -7.79 -9.82 0.74
N LEU A 29 -6.52 -9.85 1.14
CA LEU A 29 -5.73 -8.65 1.47
C LEU A 29 -4.32 -8.81 0.89
N ALA A 30 -3.87 -7.78 0.16
CA ALA A 30 -2.53 -7.78 -0.43
C ALA A 30 -1.74 -6.53 -0.03
N PHE A 31 -0.43 -6.70 0.20
CA PHE A 31 0.47 -5.59 0.45
C PHE A 31 1.90 -5.88 -0.06
N SER A 32 2.70 -4.82 -0.17
CA SER A 32 4.08 -4.87 -0.69
C SER A 32 5.08 -4.55 0.40
N GLY A 33 6.14 -5.37 0.50
CA GLY A 33 7.18 -5.22 1.53
C GLY A 33 7.90 -3.87 1.48
N HIS A 34 8.24 -3.37 0.27
CA HIS A 34 8.96 -2.10 0.11
C HIS A 34 8.22 -0.85 0.61
N LYS A 35 6.90 -0.94 0.81
CA LYS A 35 6.10 0.15 1.38
C LYS A 35 6.00 0.10 2.90
N MET A 36 6.40 -1.03 3.51
CA MET A 36 6.43 -1.19 4.97
C MET A 36 7.85 -1.42 5.50
N LEU A 37 8.80 -0.61 5.03
CA LEU A 37 10.21 -0.61 5.42
C LEU A 37 10.99 -1.89 5.05
N GLY A 38 10.35 -2.81 4.35
CA GLY A 38 10.95 -4.04 3.87
C GLY A 38 11.63 -3.89 2.49
N PRO A 39 12.25 -4.95 1.99
CA PRO A 39 12.91 -4.94 0.69
C PRO A 39 11.90 -4.88 -0.47
N THR A 40 12.42 -4.52 -1.65
CA THR A 40 11.72 -4.70 -2.93
C THR A 40 11.65 -6.19 -3.29
N GLY A 41 10.76 -6.55 -4.21
CA GLY A 41 10.68 -7.92 -4.74
C GLY A 41 9.87 -8.90 -3.89
N ILE A 42 9.29 -8.44 -2.79
CA ILE A 42 8.40 -9.25 -1.95
C ILE A 42 7.09 -8.53 -1.64
N GLY A 43 6.04 -9.30 -1.55
CA GLY A 43 4.71 -8.91 -1.07
C GLY A 43 3.99 -10.12 -0.48
N VAL A 44 2.85 -9.86 0.12
CA VAL A 44 2.02 -10.88 0.76
C VAL A 44 0.60 -10.78 0.22
N LEU A 45 0.00 -11.94 -0.06
CA LEU A 45 -1.42 -12.13 -0.22
C LEU A 45 -1.94 -12.96 0.94
N TRP A 46 -2.85 -12.40 1.69
CA TRP A 46 -3.66 -13.11 2.67
C TRP A 46 -5.05 -13.36 2.10
N ALA A 47 -5.61 -14.54 2.36
CA ALA A 47 -7.01 -14.84 2.06
C ALA A 47 -7.53 -15.94 3.00
N HIS A 48 -8.87 -16.10 3.03
CA HIS A 48 -9.48 -17.24 3.69
C HIS A 48 -9.01 -18.55 3.06
N HIS A 49 -8.69 -19.54 3.90
CA HIS A 49 -8.10 -20.80 3.47
C HIS A 49 -8.98 -21.53 2.43
N GLU A 50 -10.27 -21.56 2.66
CA GLU A 50 -11.25 -22.21 1.79
C GLU A 50 -11.26 -21.60 0.38
N LEU A 51 -11.10 -20.28 0.27
CA LEU A 51 -11.01 -19.60 -1.02
C LEU A 51 -9.72 -19.96 -1.74
N LEU A 52 -8.61 -20.01 -1.00
CA LEU A 52 -7.33 -20.43 -1.57
C LEU A 52 -7.35 -21.91 -2.04
N GLU A 53 -8.05 -22.78 -1.34
CA GLU A 53 -8.21 -24.19 -1.77
C GLU A 53 -8.96 -24.30 -3.09
N GLU A 54 -10.03 -23.51 -3.29
CA GLU A 54 -10.83 -23.52 -4.51
C GLU A 54 -10.12 -22.86 -5.71
N MET A 55 -9.19 -21.92 -5.45
CA MET A 55 -8.49 -21.22 -6.53
C MET A 55 -7.47 -22.11 -7.23
N PRO A 56 -7.37 -22.04 -8.58
CA PRO A 56 -6.29 -22.69 -9.30
C PRO A 56 -4.95 -21.98 -9.01
N PRO A 57 -3.80 -22.68 -9.11
CA PRO A 57 -2.49 -22.05 -9.04
C PRO A 57 -2.34 -21.00 -10.14
N PHE A 58 -1.66 -19.89 -9.82
CA PHE A 58 -1.45 -18.77 -10.75
C PHE A 58 -0.23 -18.99 -11.66
N LEU A 59 0.87 -19.50 -11.08
CA LEU A 59 2.11 -19.82 -11.78
C LEU A 59 2.46 -21.28 -11.54
N GLY A 60 3.12 -21.90 -12.51
CA GLY A 60 3.69 -23.24 -12.39
C GLY A 60 5.21 -23.19 -12.21
N GLY A 61 5.75 -24.11 -11.40
CA GLY A 61 7.19 -24.21 -11.16
C GLY A 61 7.55 -25.22 -10.09
N GLY A 62 8.83 -25.29 -9.75
CA GLY A 62 9.29 -26.13 -8.64
C GLY A 62 8.69 -25.72 -7.31
N GLY A 63 8.54 -26.67 -6.38
CA GLY A 63 8.03 -26.43 -5.03
C GLY A 63 6.51 -26.35 -4.90
N MET A 64 5.79 -25.97 -5.97
CA MET A 64 4.32 -25.84 -5.94
C MET A 64 3.55 -27.06 -6.45
N ILE A 65 4.23 -28.12 -6.80
CA ILE A 65 3.67 -29.35 -7.37
C ILE A 65 3.95 -30.56 -6.50
N LEU A 66 2.99 -31.50 -6.44
CA LEU A 66 3.15 -32.81 -5.83
C LEU A 66 3.52 -33.88 -6.88
N ASP A 67 2.96 -33.80 -8.07
CA ASP A 67 3.21 -34.72 -9.17
C ASP A 67 3.14 -33.97 -10.50
N VAL A 68 3.96 -34.39 -11.47
CA VAL A 68 4.00 -33.81 -12.82
C VAL A 68 4.00 -34.92 -13.86
N ARG A 69 3.21 -34.74 -14.92
CA ARG A 69 3.07 -35.62 -16.08
C ARG A 69 3.22 -34.81 -17.36
N LEU A 70 3.31 -35.49 -18.49
CA LEU A 70 3.39 -34.80 -19.78
C LEU A 70 2.13 -34.01 -20.15
N ASP A 71 1.00 -34.41 -19.61
CA ASP A 71 -0.33 -33.84 -19.88
C ASP A 71 -0.88 -32.97 -18.74
N GLY A 72 -0.15 -32.81 -17.63
CA GLY A 72 -0.59 -32.01 -16.51
C GLY A 72 0.22 -32.16 -15.24
N PHE A 73 -0.27 -31.55 -14.17
CA PHE A 73 0.36 -31.64 -12.84
C PHE A 73 -0.69 -31.65 -11.74
N ILE A 74 -0.29 -32.12 -10.58
CA ILE A 74 -1.04 -31.99 -9.32
C ILE A 74 -0.35 -30.93 -8.49
N ALA A 75 -1.08 -29.87 -8.17
CA ALA A 75 -0.56 -28.81 -7.32
C ALA A 75 -0.37 -29.27 -5.88
N ALA A 76 0.58 -28.67 -5.18
CA ALA A 76 0.74 -28.80 -3.73
C ALA A 76 -0.45 -28.17 -2.99
N GLU A 77 -0.53 -28.40 -1.70
CA GLU A 77 -1.51 -27.77 -0.82
C GLU A 77 -1.22 -26.26 -0.62
N VAL A 78 -2.20 -25.53 -0.13
CA VAL A 78 -2.06 -24.14 0.29
C VAL A 78 -1.06 -24.09 1.48
N PRO A 79 -0.15 -23.10 1.51
CA PRO A 79 0.04 -21.97 0.57
C PRO A 79 0.95 -22.32 -0.61
N HIS A 80 1.64 -23.44 -0.61
CA HIS A 80 2.71 -23.77 -1.56
C HIS A 80 2.25 -23.79 -3.03
N LYS A 81 1.00 -24.14 -3.31
CA LYS A 81 0.48 -24.12 -4.69
C LYS A 81 0.52 -22.74 -5.37
N PHE A 82 0.69 -21.66 -4.61
CA PHE A 82 0.81 -20.29 -5.12
C PHE A 82 2.25 -19.78 -5.14
N GLU A 83 3.21 -20.53 -4.62
CA GLU A 83 4.61 -20.15 -4.44
C GLU A 83 5.52 -20.93 -5.39
N ALA A 84 5.45 -20.62 -6.69
CA ALA A 84 6.19 -21.31 -7.72
C ALA A 84 7.66 -20.88 -7.78
N GLY A 85 8.56 -21.85 -7.72
CA GLY A 85 10.01 -21.67 -7.81
C GLY A 85 10.68 -21.44 -6.47
N THR A 86 11.99 -21.16 -6.50
CA THR A 86 12.74 -20.79 -5.29
C THR A 86 12.21 -19.48 -4.75
N PRO A 87 11.79 -19.42 -3.47
CA PRO A 87 11.28 -18.19 -2.90
C PRO A 87 12.40 -17.13 -2.77
N PRO A 88 12.05 -15.84 -2.72
CA PRO A 88 12.99 -14.73 -2.51
C PRO A 88 13.47 -14.69 -1.06
N ILE A 89 14.41 -15.59 -0.71
CA ILE A 89 14.80 -15.90 0.67
C ILE A 89 15.32 -14.67 1.41
N ALA A 90 16.18 -13.88 0.76
CA ALA A 90 16.75 -12.68 1.40
C ALA A 90 15.66 -11.64 1.68
N GLU A 91 14.74 -11.47 0.75
CA GLU A 91 13.63 -10.52 0.87
C GLU A 91 12.61 -10.97 1.93
N ILE A 92 12.39 -12.28 2.08
CA ILE A 92 11.53 -12.83 3.15
C ILE A 92 12.13 -12.51 4.51
N VAL A 93 13.43 -12.76 4.72
CA VAL A 93 14.13 -12.43 5.97
C VAL A 93 14.09 -10.92 6.23
N GLY A 94 14.33 -10.12 5.19
CA GLY A 94 14.28 -8.67 5.28
C GLY A 94 12.87 -8.13 5.63
N LEU A 95 11.83 -8.73 5.07
CA LEU A 95 10.44 -8.38 5.42
C LEU A 95 10.12 -8.75 6.88
N GLY A 96 10.58 -9.92 7.35
CA GLY A 96 10.45 -10.31 8.77
C GLY A 96 11.07 -9.28 9.70
N ALA A 97 12.29 -8.83 9.41
CA ALA A 97 12.96 -7.78 10.20
C ALA A 97 12.21 -6.44 10.18
N ALA A 98 11.57 -6.09 9.05
CA ALA A 98 10.73 -4.88 8.96
C ALA A 98 9.46 -4.99 9.81
N VAL A 99 8.84 -6.17 9.85
CA VAL A 99 7.68 -6.46 10.72
C VAL A 99 8.07 -6.31 12.18
N ASP A 100 9.17 -6.94 12.60
CA ASP A 100 9.68 -6.85 13.97
C ASP A 100 9.97 -5.39 14.38
N TYR A 101 10.52 -4.60 13.46
CA TYR A 101 10.78 -3.17 13.69
C TYR A 101 9.48 -2.37 13.90
N LEU A 102 8.49 -2.56 13.04
CA LEU A 102 7.19 -1.88 13.16
C LEU A 102 6.43 -2.31 14.40
N ASP A 103 6.47 -3.59 14.74
CA ASP A 103 5.86 -4.13 15.96
C ASP A 103 6.49 -3.54 17.22
N ALA A 104 7.82 -3.40 17.23
CA ALA A 104 8.53 -2.77 18.33
C ALA A 104 8.21 -1.27 18.51
N LEU A 105 7.89 -0.55 17.42
CA LEU A 105 7.39 0.84 17.49
C LEU A 105 5.94 0.88 17.99
N GLY A 106 5.14 -0.12 17.65
CA GLY A 106 3.70 -0.17 17.86
C GLY A 106 2.91 0.64 16.84
N MET A 107 2.05 -0.04 16.08
CA MET A 107 1.31 0.59 14.96
C MET A 107 0.38 1.71 15.41
N ASP A 108 -0.16 1.66 16.62
CA ASP A 108 -0.92 2.77 17.21
C ASP A 108 -0.06 4.02 17.42
N ALA A 109 1.20 3.85 17.78
CA ALA A 109 2.13 4.96 17.92
C ALA A 109 2.49 5.58 16.57
N VAL A 110 2.73 4.74 15.55
CA VAL A 110 2.92 5.18 14.17
C VAL A 110 1.71 6.00 13.71
N ARG A 111 0.51 5.48 13.88
CA ARG A 111 -0.72 6.16 13.48
C ARG A 111 -0.91 7.51 14.18
N ARG A 112 -0.72 7.58 15.50
CA ARG A 112 -0.83 8.84 16.25
C ARG A 112 0.15 9.89 15.73
N HIS A 113 1.39 9.50 15.52
CA HIS A 113 2.42 10.40 14.99
C HIS A 113 2.05 10.95 13.60
N GLU A 114 1.56 10.11 12.71
CA GLU A 114 1.11 10.54 11.38
C GLU A 114 -0.10 11.49 11.43
N VAL A 115 -1.05 11.24 12.31
CA VAL A 115 -2.20 12.14 12.54
C VAL A 115 -1.74 13.50 13.05
N GLU A 116 -0.82 13.54 14.00
CA GLU A 116 -0.24 14.78 14.54
C GLU A 116 0.49 15.58 13.46
N LEU A 117 1.36 14.92 12.68
CA LEU A 117 2.07 15.56 11.57
C LEU A 117 1.12 16.06 10.49
N THR A 118 0.08 15.29 10.18
CA THR A 118 -0.93 15.68 9.20
C THR A 118 -1.72 16.91 9.67
N ALA A 119 -2.14 16.95 10.93
CA ALA A 119 -2.81 18.08 11.53
C ALA A 119 -1.94 19.34 11.49
N TYR A 120 -0.68 19.21 11.89
CA TYR A 120 0.29 20.31 11.84
C TYR A 120 0.47 20.85 10.41
N ALA A 121 0.65 19.96 9.43
CA ALA A 121 0.89 20.36 8.06
C ALA A 121 -0.36 21.00 7.42
N LEU A 122 -1.57 20.44 7.64
CA LEU A 122 -2.82 21.01 7.17
C LEU A 122 -3.01 22.43 7.70
N THR A 123 -2.85 22.61 9.00
CA THR A 123 -3.02 23.93 9.65
C THR A 123 -1.98 24.93 9.13
N SER A 124 -0.69 24.57 9.20
CA SER A 124 0.40 25.47 8.83
C SER A 124 0.36 25.90 7.37
N LEU A 125 0.04 24.98 6.46
CA LEU A 125 -0.04 25.29 5.03
C LEU A 125 -1.27 26.15 4.71
N THR A 126 -2.41 25.84 5.32
CA THR A 126 -3.64 26.61 5.12
C THR A 126 -3.51 28.03 5.66
N GLU A 127 -2.97 28.21 6.86
CA GLU A 127 -2.75 29.53 7.45
C GLU A 127 -1.74 30.38 6.65
N ARG A 128 -0.71 29.72 6.10
CA ARG A 128 0.34 30.44 5.38
C ARG A 128 -0.05 30.83 3.96
N PHE A 129 -0.77 29.97 3.27
CA PHE A 129 -1.00 30.14 1.83
C PHE A 129 -2.46 30.46 1.46
N GLY A 130 -3.41 30.19 2.37
CA GLY A 130 -4.83 30.51 2.14
C GLY A 130 -5.33 29.96 0.81
N ASP A 131 -6.00 30.80 0.07
CA ASP A 131 -6.66 30.46 -1.22
C ASP A 131 -5.67 30.11 -2.35
N LYS A 132 -4.37 30.31 -2.14
CA LYS A 132 -3.34 29.90 -3.11
C LYS A 132 -3.07 28.41 -3.10
N LEU A 133 -3.46 27.71 -2.03
CA LEU A 133 -3.22 26.29 -1.85
C LEU A 133 -4.55 25.55 -1.82
N THR A 134 -4.75 24.63 -2.75
CA THR A 134 -5.87 23.69 -2.73
C THR A 134 -5.37 22.34 -2.24
N ILE A 135 -5.81 21.92 -1.06
CA ILE A 135 -5.50 20.59 -0.51
C ILE A 135 -6.64 19.64 -0.86
N HIS A 136 -6.30 18.51 -1.48
CA HIS A 136 -7.27 17.47 -1.87
C HIS A 136 -7.41 16.41 -0.78
N GLY A 137 -8.61 15.86 -0.65
CA GLY A 137 -8.96 14.84 0.32
C GLY A 137 -9.61 15.38 1.60
N PRO A 138 -9.89 14.52 2.58
CA PRO A 138 -10.55 14.90 3.83
C PRO A 138 -9.78 15.97 4.60
N ALA A 139 -10.47 16.97 5.15
CA ALA A 139 -9.88 17.97 6.02
C ALA A 139 -9.54 17.45 7.41
N GLU A 140 -10.25 16.40 7.84
CA GLU A 140 -10.02 15.74 9.13
C GLU A 140 -8.74 14.89 9.08
N PRO A 141 -7.71 15.18 9.92
CA PRO A 141 -6.45 14.45 9.89
C PRO A 141 -6.60 12.94 10.13
N ALA A 142 -7.53 12.54 11.01
CA ALA A 142 -7.78 11.14 11.31
C ALA A 142 -8.49 10.38 10.16
N ALA A 143 -9.14 11.10 9.24
CA ALA A 143 -9.84 10.51 8.10
C ALA A 143 -8.95 10.33 6.85
N ARG A 144 -7.64 10.61 6.95
CA ARG A 144 -6.69 10.47 5.84
C ARG A 144 -5.41 9.76 6.28
N GLY A 145 -4.70 9.23 5.29
CA GLY A 145 -3.33 8.73 5.51
C GLY A 145 -2.32 9.87 5.63
N GLY A 146 -1.05 9.53 5.87
CA GLY A 146 0.07 10.48 5.96
C GLY A 146 0.46 11.18 4.64
N VAL A 147 -0.41 11.17 3.63
CA VAL A 147 -0.18 11.79 2.33
C VAL A 147 -0.99 13.06 2.19
N MET A 148 -0.34 14.14 1.75
CA MET A 148 -0.98 15.40 1.47
C MET A 148 -0.83 15.76 0.00
N SER A 149 -1.93 15.65 -0.76
CA SER A 149 -2.00 16.04 -2.16
C SER A 149 -2.51 17.46 -2.28
N PHE A 150 -1.81 18.28 -3.05
CA PHE A 150 -2.19 19.70 -3.19
C PHE A 150 -1.87 20.26 -4.58
N ALA A 151 -2.57 21.33 -4.93
CA ALA A 151 -2.26 22.23 -6.05
C ALA A 151 -1.93 23.61 -5.50
N PHE A 152 -1.02 24.35 -6.14
CA PHE A 152 -0.61 25.69 -5.70
C PHE A 152 -0.84 26.70 -6.81
N GLY A 153 -1.96 27.38 -6.75
CA GLY A 153 -2.40 28.30 -7.81
C GLY A 153 -2.38 27.62 -9.18
N ASP A 154 -1.91 28.34 -10.17
CA ASP A 154 -1.76 27.85 -11.56
C ASP A 154 -0.38 27.25 -11.86
N LEU A 155 0.44 26.99 -10.83
CA LEU A 155 1.78 26.44 -11.02
C LEU A 155 1.71 24.98 -11.44
N HIS A 156 2.47 24.65 -12.48
CA HIS A 156 2.57 23.27 -12.91
C HIS A 156 3.30 22.42 -11.83
N PRO A 157 2.80 21.22 -11.48
CA PRO A 157 3.37 20.40 -10.40
C PRO A 157 4.87 20.10 -10.55
N HIS A 158 5.36 19.93 -11.79
CA HIS A 158 6.79 19.69 -12.05
C HIS A 158 7.64 20.93 -11.73
N ASP A 159 7.18 22.13 -12.09
CA ASP A 159 7.91 23.37 -11.80
C ASP A 159 7.97 23.61 -10.30
N LEU A 160 6.85 23.39 -9.61
CA LEU A 160 6.80 23.48 -8.15
C LEU A 160 7.74 22.47 -7.49
N SER A 161 7.79 21.23 -7.98
CA SER A 161 8.69 20.21 -7.43
C SER A 161 10.16 20.56 -7.61
N GLN A 162 10.55 21.18 -8.75
CA GLN A 162 11.92 21.63 -8.98
C GLN A 162 12.33 22.75 -8.02
N VAL A 163 11.41 23.69 -7.76
CA VAL A 163 11.67 24.78 -6.81
C VAL A 163 11.82 24.21 -5.39
N LEU A 164 10.94 23.31 -4.97
CA LEU A 164 11.00 22.68 -3.66
C LEU A 164 12.27 21.85 -3.48
N ASP A 165 12.70 21.13 -4.52
CA ASP A 165 13.94 20.34 -4.50
C ASP A 165 15.18 21.21 -4.24
N GLN A 166 15.25 22.42 -4.83
CA GLN A 166 16.33 23.41 -4.57
C GLN A 166 16.40 23.82 -3.09
N HIS A 167 15.31 23.63 -2.35
CA HIS A 167 15.22 23.93 -0.91
C HIS A 167 15.26 22.67 -0.04
N GLY A 168 15.61 21.50 -0.61
CA GLY A 168 15.68 20.23 0.10
C GLY A 168 14.34 19.63 0.48
N VAL A 169 13.24 20.06 -0.14
CA VAL A 169 11.90 19.54 0.10
C VAL A 169 11.53 18.56 -1.01
N CYS A 170 11.52 17.29 -0.67
CA CYS A 170 11.19 16.21 -1.60
C CYS A 170 9.67 16.06 -1.73
N VAL A 171 9.15 16.23 -2.95
CA VAL A 171 7.74 16.01 -3.28
C VAL A 171 7.63 15.13 -4.52
N ARG A 172 6.46 14.58 -4.74
CA ARG A 172 6.19 13.75 -5.92
C ARG A 172 5.15 14.43 -6.82
N PRO A 173 5.55 15.00 -7.99
CA PRO A 173 4.62 15.62 -8.91
C PRO A 173 3.95 14.59 -9.83
N GLY A 174 2.73 14.86 -10.27
CA GLY A 174 2.03 14.10 -11.31
C GLY A 174 0.83 13.29 -10.82
N HIS A 175 0.36 12.38 -11.67
CA HIS A 175 -0.92 11.66 -11.49
C HIS A 175 -0.84 10.43 -10.59
N HIS A 176 0.33 9.87 -10.37
CA HIS A 176 0.62 8.71 -9.49
C HIS A 176 -0.31 7.50 -9.69
N CYS A 177 -0.56 7.09 -10.94
CA CYS A 177 -1.50 6.03 -11.32
C CYS A 177 -2.99 6.36 -11.07
N ALA A 178 -3.32 7.58 -10.62
CA ALA A 178 -4.69 8.05 -10.31
C ALA A 178 -5.24 9.02 -11.37
N LYS A 179 -4.87 8.88 -12.64
CA LYS A 179 -5.29 9.79 -13.71
C LYS A 179 -6.81 9.97 -13.84
N PRO A 180 -7.65 8.93 -13.64
CA PRO A 180 -9.09 9.13 -13.60
C PRO A 180 -9.54 10.05 -12.47
N LEU A 181 -8.95 9.93 -11.28
CA LEU A 181 -9.24 10.79 -10.13
C LEU A 181 -8.84 12.24 -10.42
N MET A 182 -7.70 12.47 -11.06
CA MET A 182 -7.28 13.84 -11.44
C MET A 182 -8.31 14.51 -12.35
N ARG A 183 -8.91 13.77 -13.27
CA ARG A 183 -10.00 14.29 -14.12
C ARG A 183 -11.26 14.66 -13.31
N VAL A 184 -11.61 13.85 -12.31
CA VAL A 184 -12.75 14.13 -11.42
C VAL A 184 -12.48 15.38 -10.57
N LEU A 185 -11.25 15.56 -10.11
CA LEU A 185 -10.83 16.72 -9.33
C LEU A 185 -10.58 17.98 -10.19
N GLY A 186 -10.59 17.85 -11.52
CA GLY A 186 -10.32 18.96 -12.43
C GLY A 186 -8.88 19.45 -12.41
N VAL A 187 -7.94 18.57 -12.03
CA VAL A 187 -6.49 18.85 -11.97
C VAL A 187 -5.75 17.92 -12.94
N GLY A 188 -4.78 18.46 -13.71
CA GLY A 188 -3.94 17.66 -14.62
C GLY A 188 -3.91 18.12 -16.04
#